data_42a6df94e60d0f639dd7f30335895ec7
#
_entry.id   42a6df94e60d0f639dd7f30335895ec7
#
_cell.length_a   1.000
_cell.length_b   1.000
_cell.length_c   1.000
_cell.angle_alpha   90.00
_cell.angle_beta   90.00
_cell.angle_gamma   90.00
#
_symmetry.space_group_name_H-M   'P 1'
#
loop_
_entity.id
_entity.type
_entity.pdbx_description
1 polymer ?
#
loop_
_entity_poly.entity_id
_entity_poly.type
_entity_poly.pdbx_seq_one_letter_code
_entity_poly.pdbx_strand_id
1 'polypeptide(L)'
;MRNNRSGKALVLALALCISLLSGCSQPQTKESSESCTPQSGISDISTTESSGFEVKENASVSFLGPEGTYTEEAAKFFFQNTQNFIPKKTVDEAISEVISGNADYAVIPQENTLGGAVTNYIDALIRETEVYVVGEVIIPINQTLMGVEGATLDDIKTVCSHAQGLTQSKAWRSENLPDAAEKEMDSTAAAASFVAESKDKSIAAVAAPGAAELYGLTVLAENVQITDTNRTRFYVLSKTKNPSSGKRAVFIANCEANRLDDIIIDLSGAGFELVTLHDRPDGTKLGSYNYVIEAEAKSISDDMISEITKHDGIRFAGCFDNIEKQP
;
A
#
# COMPACT_ATOMS: atom_id res chain seq x y z
N MET A 1 -45.25 -22.17 36.02
CA MET A 1 -46.14 -22.40 34.88
C MET A 1 -45.33 -22.34 33.63
N ARG A 2 -45.05 -23.44 33.11
CA ARG A 2 -44.86 -24.03 31.81
C ARG A 2 -45.44 -23.20 30.65
N ASN A 3 -44.66 -22.88 29.63
CA ASN A 3 -45.01 -23.34 28.29
C ASN A 3 -43.82 -23.28 27.35
N ASN A 4 -43.55 -24.44 26.83
CA ASN A 4 -42.62 -24.86 25.81
C ASN A 4 -43.29 -24.70 24.43
N ARG A 5 -42.62 -24.17 23.41
CA ARG A 5 -42.95 -24.45 22.02
C ARG A 5 -41.69 -24.49 21.15
N SER A 6 -41.41 -25.70 20.75
CA SER A 6 -40.52 -26.16 19.70
C SER A 6 -41.02 -25.72 18.30
N GLY A 7 -40.10 -25.42 17.38
CA GLY A 7 -40.36 -25.15 15.97
C GLY A 7 -39.16 -25.54 15.10
N LYS A 8 -39.16 -26.70 14.63
CA LYS A 8 -38.76 -27.46 13.43
C LYS A 8 -37.73 -26.80 12.48
N ALA A 9 -36.62 -27.50 12.35
CA ALA A 9 -35.66 -27.43 11.25
C ALA A 9 -36.30 -27.86 9.92
N LEU A 10 -36.00 -27.13 8.85
CA LEU A 10 -36.29 -27.53 7.46
C LEU A 10 -34.97 -27.78 6.75
N VAL A 11 -34.68 -29.06 6.51
CA VAL A 11 -33.60 -29.54 5.66
C VAL A 11 -34.11 -29.57 4.24
N LEU A 12 -33.46 -28.89 3.30
CA LEU A 12 -33.71 -29.03 1.90
C LEU A 12 -32.49 -29.65 1.20
N ALA A 13 -32.67 -30.90 0.80
CA ALA A 13 -31.74 -31.63 -0.04
C ALA A 13 -31.93 -31.22 -1.50
N LEU A 14 -30.84 -30.93 -2.23
CA LEU A 14 -30.92 -30.77 -3.68
C LEU A 14 -30.05 -31.81 -4.36
N ALA A 15 -30.69 -32.52 -5.24
CA ALA A 15 -30.21 -33.70 -5.96
C ALA A 15 -29.27 -33.34 -7.12
N LEU A 16 -28.36 -34.25 -7.33
CA LEU A 16 -27.40 -34.40 -8.41
C LEU A 16 -28.09 -34.66 -9.75
N CYS A 17 -27.70 -34.00 -10.83
CA CYS A 17 -27.87 -34.46 -12.18
C CYS A 17 -26.55 -34.55 -12.91
N ILE A 18 -26.12 -35.78 -13.11
CA ILE A 18 -25.04 -36.20 -14.00
C ILE A 18 -25.66 -36.42 -15.39
N SER A 19 -25.04 -35.87 -16.44
CA SER A 19 -25.23 -36.37 -17.81
C SER A 19 -23.92 -36.41 -18.55
N LEU A 20 -23.51 -37.65 -18.84
CA LEU A 20 -22.45 -38.07 -19.75
C LEU A 20 -22.91 -37.94 -21.20
N LEU A 21 -21.97 -37.70 -22.11
CA LEU A 21 -21.81 -38.33 -23.46
C LEU A 21 -20.79 -37.47 -24.24
N SER A 22 -19.58 -37.97 -24.46
CA SER A 22 -19.07 -38.82 -25.57
C SER A 22 -18.81 -38.08 -26.90
N GLY A 23 -17.54 -38.09 -27.30
CA GLY A 23 -17.21 -38.55 -28.64
C GLY A 23 -16.22 -37.71 -29.44
N CYS A 24 -14.98 -38.23 -29.64
CA CYS A 24 -14.16 -38.27 -30.87
C CYS A 24 -13.83 -36.92 -31.58
N SER A 25 -12.68 -36.57 -32.03
CA SER A 25 -11.57 -37.29 -32.70
C SER A 25 -10.37 -36.38 -32.87
N GLN A 26 -9.17 -36.91 -32.78
CA GLN A 26 -7.93 -36.29 -33.25
C GLN A 26 -7.82 -36.40 -34.79
N PRO A 27 -6.98 -35.54 -35.42
CA PRO A 27 -5.90 -36.10 -36.20
C PRO A 27 -4.53 -35.51 -35.86
N GLN A 28 -3.55 -36.39 -35.89
CA GLN A 28 -2.13 -36.14 -35.85
C GLN A 28 -1.64 -35.51 -37.15
N THR A 29 -0.68 -34.57 -37.08
CA THR A 29 0.35 -34.40 -38.14
C THR A 29 1.66 -33.85 -37.55
N LYS A 30 2.68 -34.70 -37.60
CA LYS A 30 4.09 -34.55 -37.97
C LYS A 30 4.94 -33.45 -37.37
N GLU A 31 5.96 -33.97 -36.67
CA GLU A 31 7.23 -33.35 -36.30
C GLU A 31 7.94 -32.68 -37.50
N SER A 32 8.52 -31.51 -37.25
CA SER A 32 9.73 -31.06 -37.90
C SER A 32 10.61 -30.34 -36.86
N SER A 33 11.77 -30.94 -36.62
CA SER A 33 12.83 -30.47 -35.76
C SER A 33 13.52 -29.26 -36.38
N GLU A 34 13.51 -28.12 -35.67
CA GLU A 34 14.50 -27.06 -35.85
C GLU A 34 15.05 -26.60 -34.52
N SER A 35 16.37 -26.66 -34.42
CA SER A 35 17.19 -26.23 -33.31
C SER A 35 17.14 -24.71 -33.13
N CYS A 36 16.74 -24.22 -31.93
CA CYS A 36 16.95 -22.84 -31.55
C CYS A 36 17.77 -22.77 -30.28
N THR A 37 18.90 -22.11 -30.41
CA THR A 37 19.79 -21.59 -29.37
C THR A 37 19.03 -20.71 -28.35
N PRO A 38 19.37 -20.74 -27.07
CA PRO A 38 18.73 -19.86 -26.09
C PRO A 38 19.25 -18.42 -26.22
N GLN A 39 18.44 -17.54 -26.74
CA GLN A 39 18.60 -16.10 -26.55
C GLN A 39 18.07 -15.75 -25.17
N SER A 40 18.91 -15.08 -24.37
CA SER A 40 18.57 -14.42 -23.15
C SER A 40 17.51 -13.35 -23.42
N GLY A 41 16.25 -13.67 -23.21
CA GLY A 41 15.13 -12.73 -23.23
C GLY A 41 14.98 -12.09 -21.86
N ILE A 42 15.34 -10.83 -21.77
CA ILE A 42 14.85 -9.92 -20.76
C ILE A 42 13.32 -9.93 -20.89
N SER A 43 12.62 -10.42 -19.87
CA SER A 43 11.17 -10.41 -19.83
C SER A 43 10.70 -8.96 -19.81
N ASP A 44 10.00 -8.57 -20.86
CA ASP A 44 9.30 -7.29 -20.98
C ASP A 44 8.41 -7.06 -19.76
N ILE A 45 8.77 -6.04 -18.98
CA ILE A 45 7.86 -5.38 -18.05
C ILE A 45 6.74 -4.83 -18.92
N SER A 46 5.53 -5.36 -18.79
CA SER A 46 4.36 -4.76 -19.40
C SER A 46 4.18 -3.38 -18.76
N THR A 47 4.70 -2.36 -19.43
CA THR A 47 4.35 -0.97 -19.15
C THR A 47 2.86 -0.83 -19.40
N THR A 48 2.08 -0.80 -18.33
CA THR A 48 0.72 -0.28 -18.33
C THR A 48 0.81 1.12 -18.92
N GLU A 49 -0.02 1.41 -19.91
CA GLU A 49 -0.09 2.71 -20.59
C GLU A 49 -0.05 3.82 -19.53
N SER A 50 0.97 4.69 -19.62
CA SER A 50 1.18 5.75 -18.66
C SER A 50 -0.04 6.67 -18.65
N SER A 51 -0.66 6.82 -17.49
CA SER A 51 -1.51 7.96 -17.17
C SER A 51 -0.80 9.22 -17.65
N GLY A 52 -1.54 10.18 -18.19
CA GLY A 52 -0.96 11.41 -18.76
C GLY A 52 -0.28 12.35 -17.75
N PHE A 53 0.23 11.81 -16.64
CA PHE A 53 1.04 12.53 -15.65
C PHE A 53 2.52 12.34 -16.00
N GLU A 54 3.15 13.42 -16.46
CA GLU A 54 4.59 13.44 -16.68
C GLU A 54 5.31 13.72 -15.35
N VAL A 55 6.00 12.71 -14.85
CA VAL A 55 6.91 12.87 -13.71
C VAL A 55 8.08 13.77 -14.15
N LYS A 56 8.39 14.79 -13.35
CA LYS A 56 9.53 15.68 -13.60
C LYS A 56 10.82 14.86 -13.63
N GLU A 57 11.64 15.07 -14.67
CA GLU A 57 12.97 14.46 -14.74
C GLU A 57 13.84 14.92 -13.56
N ASN A 58 14.61 13.99 -12.98
CA ASN A 58 15.48 14.26 -11.82
C ASN A 58 14.72 14.91 -10.64
N ALA A 59 13.45 14.53 -10.44
CA ALA A 59 12.63 15.04 -9.36
C ALA A 59 13.29 14.85 -7.99
N SER A 60 13.09 15.79 -7.09
CA SER A 60 13.37 15.61 -5.67
C SER A 60 12.14 15.05 -4.97
N VAL A 61 12.31 13.95 -4.22
CA VAL A 61 11.22 13.20 -3.61
C VAL A 61 11.45 13.07 -2.11
N SER A 62 10.62 13.74 -1.30
CA SER A 62 10.59 13.52 0.13
C SER A 62 9.75 12.29 0.47
N PHE A 63 10.07 11.59 1.54
CA PHE A 63 9.31 10.41 1.96
C PHE A 63 9.38 10.19 3.47
N LEU A 64 8.40 9.45 4.01
CA LEU A 64 8.45 9.02 5.40
C LEU A 64 9.55 7.97 5.58
N GLY A 65 10.67 8.42 6.15
CA GLY A 65 11.87 7.64 6.39
C GLY A 65 11.82 6.76 7.65
N PRO A 66 12.98 6.25 8.06
CA PRO A 66 14.31 6.46 7.48
C PRO A 66 14.51 5.73 6.13
N GLU A 67 15.73 5.79 5.60
CA GLU A 67 16.14 4.95 4.46
C GLU A 67 15.99 3.46 4.78
N GLY A 68 15.70 2.62 3.78
CA GLY A 68 15.42 1.18 3.94
C GLY A 68 14.00 0.86 4.38
N THR A 69 13.08 1.85 4.35
CA THR A 69 11.65 1.63 4.62
C THR A 69 10.88 1.22 3.37
N TYR A 70 9.69 0.63 3.57
CA TYR A 70 8.75 0.37 2.46
C TYR A 70 8.29 1.65 1.77
N THR A 71 8.26 2.79 2.46
CA THR A 71 7.95 4.08 1.83
C THR A 71 9.02 4.49 0.84
N GLU A 72 10.31 4.28 1.16
CA GLU A 72 11.39 4.50 0.20
C GLU A 72 11.30 3.55 -0.99
N GLU A 73 10.99 2.27 -0.74
CA GLU A 73 10.79 1.28 -1.80
C GLU A 73 9.66 1.70 -2.75
N ALA A 74 8.53 2.17 -2.22
CA ALA A 74 7.43 2.71 -3.01
C ALA A 74 7.86 3.95 -3.80
N ALA A 75 8.62 4.87 -3.18
CA ALA A 75 9.15 6.05 -3.85
C ALA A 75 10.07 5.67 -5.01
N LYS A 76 11.02 4.78 -4.82
CA LYS A 76 11.93 4.29 -5.85
C LYS A 76 11.20 3.55 -6.98
N PHE A 77 10.14 2.81 -6.64
CA PHE A 77 9.32 2.11 -7.63
C PHE A 77 8.52 3.06 -8.52
N PHE A 78 8.00 4.17 -7.96
CA PHE A 78 7.28 5.19 -8.73
C PHE A 78 8.23 6.07 -9.55
N PHE A 79 9.35 6.51 -8.94
CA PHE A 79 10.29 7.47 -9.52
C PHE A 79 11.56 6.78 -10.01
N GLN A 80 11.46 5.99 -11.07
CA GLN A 80 12.58 5.18 -11.59
C GLN A 80 13.77 6.00 -12.13
N ASN A 81 13.55 7.26 -12.50
CA ASN A 81 14.53 8.12 -13.16
C ASN A 81 15.12 9.21 -12.22
N THR A 82 14.96 9.08 -10.90
CA THR A 82 15.59 9.99 -9.95
C THR A 82 16.47 9.25 -8.94
N GLN A 83 17.44 9.99 -8.38
CA GLN A 83 18.29 9.53 -7.28
C GLN A 83 18.19 10.46 -6.06
N ASN A 84 17.34 11.49 -6.13
CA ASN A 84 17.23 12.50 -5.09
C ASN A 84 16.04 12.19 -4.14
N PHE A 85 16.24 11.22 -3.25
CA PHE A 85 15.30 10.80 -2.23
C PHE A 85 15.67 11.41 -0.88
N ILE A 86 14.71 12.06 -0.20
CA ILE A 86 14.92 12.85 1.02
C ILE A 86 14.10 12.26 2.18
N PRO A 87 14.70 11.44 3.06
CA PRO A 87 13.97 10.85 4.19
C PRO A 87 13.58 11.91 5.22
N LYS A 88 12.36 11.82 5.73
CA LYS A 88 11.80 12.67 6.78
C LYS A 88 11.29 11.84 7.94
N LYS A 89 11.26 12.44 9.13
CA LYS A 89 10.84 11.72 10.34
C LYS A 89 9.34 11.56 10.46
N THR A 90 8.57 12.47 9.86
CA THR A 90 7.11 12.49 9.93
C THR A 90 6.48 12.72 8.57
N VAL A 91 5.22 12.34 8.43
CA VAL A 91 4.40 12.64 7.23
C VAL A 91 4.33 14.16 7.01
N ASP A 92 4.16 14.94 8.08
CA ASP A 92 4.08 16.40 8.02
C ASP A 92 5.37 17.02 7.49
N GLU A 93 6.52 16.54 7.95
CA GLU A 93 7.83 17.00 7.44
C GLU A 93 7.97 16.68 5.94
N ALA A 94 7.57 15.47 5.50
CA ALA A 94 7.65 15.10 4.09
C ALA A 94 6.77 15.99 3.21
N ILE A 95 5.55 16.29 3.63
CA ILE A 95 4.64 17.19 2.91
C ILE A 95 5.16 18.62 2.93
N SER A 96 5.70 19.08 4.06
CA SER A 96 6.26 20.44 4.20
C SER A 96 7.40 20.74 3.22
N GLU A 97 8.20 19.73 2.85
CA GLU A 97 9.24 19.90 1.81
C GLU A 97 8.63 20.23 0.45
N VAL A 98 7.49 19.62 0.11
CA VAL A 98 6.77 19.92 -1.13
C VAL A 98 6.16 21.31 -1.08
N ILE A 99 5.50 21.68 0.01
CA ILE A 99 4.88 23.01 0.18
C ILE A 99 5.93 24.10 0.09
N SER A 100 7.11 23.89 0.70
CA SER A 100 8.21 24.84 0.69
C SER A 100 8.98 24.88 -0.64
N GLY A 101 8.73 23.94 -1.56
CA GLY A 101 9.44 23.83 -2.83
C GLY A 101 10.84 23.23 -2.73
N ASN A 102 11.19 22.60 -1.60
CA ASN A 102 12.46 21.87 -1.40
C ASN A 102 12.40 20.48 -2.02
N ALA A 103 11.21 19.91 -2.19
CA ALA A 103 10.94 18.69 -2.91
C ALA A 103 9.83 18.90 -3.94
N ASP A 104 9.91 18.17 -5.06
CA ASP A 104 8.89 18.22 -6.11
C ASP A 104 7.69 17.34 -5.73
N TYR A 105 7.96 16.22 -5.02
CA TYR A 105 6.97 15.23 -4.60
C TYR A 105 7.20 14.77 -3.17
N ALA A 106 6.12 14.26 -2.55
CA ALA A 106 6.21 13.51 -1.29
C ALA A 106 5.55 12.14 -1.45
N VAL A 107 6.17 11.10 -0.87
CA VAL A 107 5.57 9.76 -0.78
C VAL A 107 5.27 9.45 0.68
N ILE A 108 4.01 9.11 0.95
CA ILE A 108 3.51 8.86 2.30
C ILE A 108 2.66 7.59 2.34
N PRO A 109 2.72 6.79 3.43
CA PRO A 109 1.86 5.61 3.55
C PRO A 109 0.41 6.03 3.75
N GLN A 110 -0.50 5.38 3.05
CA GLN A 110 -1.93 5.65 3.11
C GLN A 110 -2.67 4.57 3.91
N GLU A 111 -2.56 3.31 3.52
CA GLU A 111 -3.28 2.20 4.10
C GLU A 111 -2.47 0.91 3.99
N ASN A 112 -2.58 0.05 5.00
CA ASN A 112 -2.04 -1.30 4.97
C ASN A 112 -3.17 -2.32 5.12
N THR A 113 -3.14 -3.39 4.35
CA THR A 113 -4.18 -4.43 4.32
C THR A 113 -4.48 -5.03 5.71
N LEU A 114 -3.49 -5.15 6.58
CA LEU A 114 -3.63 -5.72 7.92
C LEU A 114 -3.78 -4.66 9.02
N GLY A 115 -3.16 -3.49 8.83
CA GLY A 115 -3.14 -2.40 9.82
C GLY A 115 -4.23 -1.35 9.61
N GLY A 116 -4.88 -1.35 8.45
CA GLY A 116 -5.85 -0.33 8.06
C GLY A 116 -5.21 1.01 7.72
N ALA A 117 -6.00 2.07 7.79
CA ALA A 117 -5.60 3.41 7.43
C ALA A 117 -4.55 4.02 8.37
N VAL A 118 -3.59 4.75 7.79
CA VAL A 118 -2.57 5.49 8.55
C VAL A 118 -3.12 6.86 8.93
N THR A 119 -3.54 7.02 10.19
CA THR A 119 -4.23 8.22 10.67
C THR A 119 -3.49 9.53 10.42
N ASN A 120 -2.16 9.52 10.51
CA ASN A 120 -1.35 10.73 10.32
C ASN A 120 -1.45 11.28 8.90
N TYR A 121 -1.61 10.43 7.87
CA TYR A 121 -1.79 10.90 6.51
C TYR A 121 -3.17 11.53 6.31
N ILE A 122 -4.21 10.92 6.91
CA ILE A 122 -5.58 11.46 6.83
C ILE A 122 -5.62 12.87 7.40
N ASP A 123 -5.07 13.06 8.61
CA ASP A 123 -4.99 14.35 9.27
C ASP A 123 -4.18 15.37 8.45
N ALA A 124 -3.08 14.92 7.83
CA ALA A 124 -2.25 15.77 6.98
C ALA A 124 -3.00 16.21 5.70
N LEU A 125 -3.66 15.30 4.99
CA LEU A 125 -4.45 15.65 3.80
C LEU A 125 -5.62 16.59 4.12
N ILE A 126 -6.28 16.41 5.27
CA ILE A 126 -7.35 17.30 5.69
C ILE A 126 -6.81 18.72 5.90
N ARG A 127 -5.67 18.85 6.57
CA ARG A 127 -5.07 20.14 6.94
C ARG A 127 -4.43 20.85 5.77
N GLU A 128 -3.70 20.11 4.92
CA GLU A 128 -2.89 20.70 3.86
C GLU A 128 -3.72 20.87 2.58
N THR A 129 -3.94 22.13 2.20
CA THR A 129 -4.75 22.48 1.02
C THR A 129 -3.93 22.81 -0.23
N GLU A 130 -2.60 22.90 -0.07
CA GLU A 130 -1.67 23.27 -1.16
C GLU A 130 -1.05 22.05 -1.87
N VAL A 131 -1.41 20.84 -1.47
CA VAL A 131 -0.92 19.62 -2.11
C VAL A 131 -2.06 18.78 -2.64
N TYR A 132 -1.77 18.05 -3.72
CA TYR A 132 -2.69 17.17 -4.43
C TYR A 132 -2.11 15.76 -4.50
N VAL A 133 -2.97 14.76 -4.41
CA VAL A 133 -2.61 13.36 -4.71
C VAL A 133 -2.49 13.23 -6.23
N VAL A 134 -1.32 12.86 -6.71
CA VAL A 134 -0.98 12.78 -8.13
C VAL A 134 -0.63 11.37 -8.58
N GLY A 135 -0.53 10.43 -7.66
CA GLY A 135 -0.27 9.01 -7.91
C GLY A 135 -0.51 8.16 -6.67
N GLU A 136 -0.63 6.87 -6.90
CA GLU A 136 -0.69 5.84 -5.87
C GLU A 136 0.22 4.69 -6.23
N VAL A 137 0.95 4.20 -5.23
CA VAL A 137 1.79 3.01 -5.33
C VAL A 137 1.30 1.95 -4.38
N ILE A 138 1.12 0.74 -4.88
CA ILE A 138 0.79 -0.43 -4.05
C ILE A 138 1.97 -1.39 -4.10
N ILE A 139 2.54 -1.73 -2.95
CA ILE A 139 3.63 -2.70 -2.87
C ILE A 139 3.31 -3.85 -1.91
N PRO A 140 3.79 -5.07 -2.20
CA PRO A 140 3.73 -6.17 -1.27
C PRO A 140 4.63 -5.90 -0.06
N ILE A 141 4.19 -6.32 1.12
CA ILE A 141 4.97 -6.19 2.35
C ILE A 141 5.56 -7.56 2.69
N ASN A 142 6.75 -7.81 2.17
CA ASN A 142 7.51 -9.02 2.42
C ASN A 142 8.47 -8.78 3.59
N GLN A 143 8.36 -9.58 4.64
CA GLN A 143 9.24 -9.47 5.81
C GLN A 143 10.42 -10.41 5.67
N THR A 144 11.62 -9.89 5.88
CA THR A 144 12.87 -10.65 5.78
C THR A 144 13.59 -10.61 7.12
N LEU A 145 14.01 -11.77 7.61
CA LEU A 145 14.90 -11.86 8.78
C LEU A 145 16.34 -11.71 8.31
N MET A 146 17.07 -10.79 8.92
CA MET A 146 18.44 -10.47 8.56
C MET A 146 19.34 -10.29 9.80
N GLY A 147 20.59 -10.65 9.67
CA GLY A 147 21.59 -10.55 10.73
C GLY A 147 22.92 -10.04 10.19
N VAL A 148 23.91 -9.86 11.06
CA VAL A 148 25.27 -9.49 10.64
C VAL A 148 25.94 -10.64 9.87
N GLU A 149 26.98 -10.33 9.12
CA GLU A 149 27.71 -11.33 8.34
C GLU A 149 28.18 -12.52 9.19
N GLY A 150 27.89 -13.73 8.70
CA GLY A 150 28.24 -14.99 9.33
C GLY A 150 27.38 -15.33 10.55
N ALA A 151 26.27 -14.63 10.80
CA ALA A 151 25.24 -15.11 11.71
C ALA A 151 24.41 -16.23 11.06
N THR A 152 23.90 -17.14 11.88
CA THR A 152 23.01 -18.24 11.49
C THR A 152 21.73 -18.18 12.33
N LEU A 153 20.67 -18.91 11.93
CA LEU A 153 19.44 -18.98 12.73
C LEU A 153 19.69 -19.49 14.15
N ASP A 154 20.61 -20.43 14.33
CA ASP A 154 20.94 -21.02 15.63
C ASP A 154 21.64 -20.04 16.59
N ASP A 155 22.25 -18.98 16.06
CA ASP A 155 22.88 -17.94 16.88
C ASP A 155 21.85 -16.98 17.47
N ILE A 156 20.65 -16.83 16.86
CA ILE A 156 19.72 -15.75 17.17
C ILE A 156 19.02 -15.95 18.50
N LYS A 157 19.20 -14.98 19.38
CA LYS A 157 18.57 -14.88 20.71
C LYS A 157 17.63 -13.70 20.84
N THR A 158 17.73 -12.71 19.94
CA THR A 158 16.88 -11.52 19.96
C THR A 158 16.47 -11.15 18.54
N VAL A 159 15.18 -10.89 18.33
CA VAL A 159 14.65 -10.38 17.08
C VAL A 159 14.10 -8.97 17.30
N CYS A 160 14.63 -8.03 16.53
CA CYS A 160 14.26 -6.61 16.57
C CYS A 160 13.33 -6.28 15.38
N SER A 161 12.29 -5.50 15.58
CA SER A 161 11.48 -4.90 14.53
C SER A 161 10.53 -3.84 15.09
N HIS A 162 9.81 -3.13 14.23
CA HIS A 162 8.63 -2.38 14.64
C HIS A 162 7.55 -3.34 15.16
N ALA A 163 6.68 -2.87 16.07
CA ALA A 163 5.60 -3.67 16.66
C ALA A 163 4.78 -4.47 15.63
N GLN A 164 4.47 -3.83 14.48
CA GLN A 164 3.75 -4.48 13.39
C GLN A 164 4.57 -5.60 12.72
N GLY A 165 5.87 -5.40 12.50
CA GLY A 165 6.76 -6.43 11.94
C GLY A 165 6.93 -7.62 12.89
N LEU A 166 7.03 -7.37 14.20
CA LEU A 166 7.03 -8.43 15.22
C LEU A 166 5.73 -9.22 15.22
N THR A 167 4.58 -8.54 15.11
CA THR A 167 3.27 -9.20 15.03
C THR A 167 3.13 -10.04 13.77
N GLN A 168 3.51 -9.50 12.62
CA GLN A 168 3.40 -10.17 11.32
C GLN A 168 4.34 -11.37 11.19
N SER A 169 5.51 -11.36 11.83
CA SER A 169 6.46 -12.47 11.80
C SER A 169 6.30 -13.48 12.96
N LYS A 170 5.34 -13.26 13.85
CA LYS A 170 5.19 -14.05 15.09
C LYS A 170 5.04 -15.55 14.85
N ALA A 171 4.20 -15.96 13.89
CA ALA A 171 3.96 -17.39 13.62
C ALA A 171 5.26 -18.08 13.18
N TRP A 172 5.96 -17.49 12.19
CA TRP A 172 7.23 -18.01 11.70
C TRP A 172 8.30 -18.04 12.80
N ARG A 173 8.43 -16.98 13.59
CA ARG A 173 9.40 -16.91 14.69
C ARG A 173 9.11 -17.93 15.81
N SER A 174 7.84 -18.16 16.12
CA SER A 174 7.47 -19.17 17.13
C SER A 174 7.86 -20.59 16.73
N GLU A 175 7.91 -20.87 15.43
CA GLU A 175 8.30 -22.18 14.88
C GLU A 175 9.83 -22.30 14.75
N ASN A 176 10.51 -21.27 14.28
CA ASN A 176 11.93 -21.33 13.90
C ASN A 176 12.88 -20.72 14.94
N LEU A 177 12.40 -19.83 15.81
CA LEU A 177 13.16 -19.12 16.85
C LEU A 177 12.36 -19.05 18.16
N PRO A 178 11.89 -20.18 18.73
CA PRO A 178 10.93 -20.18 19.85
C PRO A 178 11.48 -19.52 21.12
N ASP A 179 12.79 -19.54 21.33
CA ASP A 179 13.45 -18.99 22.52
C ASP A 179 13.99 -17.56 22.33
N ALA A 180 13.81 -16.97 21.14
CA ALA A 180 14.31 -15.62 20.86
C ALA A 180 13.42 -14.56 21.51
N ALA A 181 14.06 -13.62 22.22
CA ALA A 181 13.40 -12.46 22.78
C ALA A 181 12.99 -11.46 21.68
N GLU A 182 11.90 -10.72 21.90
CA GLU A 182 11.48 -9.62 21.04
C GLU A 182 12.01 -8.29 21.53
N LYS A 183 12.46 -7.43 20.60
CA LYS A 183 12.82 -6.03 20.88
C LYS A 183 12.11 -5.12 19.90
N GLU A 184 11.20 -4.30 20.43
CA GLU A 184 10.51 -3.30 19.64
C GLU A 184 11.41 -2.10 19.33
N MET A 185 11.30 -1.58 18.10
CA MET A 185 12.02 -0.45 17.55
C MET A 185 11.05 0.51 16.86
N ASP A 186 11.46 1.75 16.66
CA ASP A 186 10.64 2.82 16.07
C ASP A 186 10.21 2.53 14.61
N SER A 187 11.03 1.75 13.87
CA SER A 187 10.72 1.27 12.52
C SER A 187 11.45 -0.04 12.24
N THR A 188 11.01 -0.75 11.18
CA THR A 188 11.70 -1.95 10.70
C THR A 188 13.11 -1.62 10.19
N ALA A 189 13.29 -0.48 9.54
CA ALA A 189 14.60 -0.01 9.09
C ALA A 189 15.51 0.39 10.26
N ALA A 190 14.97 1.01 11.32
CA ALA A 190 15.73 1.28 12.55
C ALA A 190 16.20 -0.02 13.21
N ALA A 191 15.42 -1.09 13.15
CA ALA A 191 15.85 -2.40 13.64
C ALA A 191 17.02 -2.96 12.82
N ALA A 192 16.98 -2.84 11.49
CA ALA A 192 18.08 -3.27 10.62
C ALA A 192 19.37 -2.46 10.88
N SER A 193 19.27 -1.13 10.98
CA SER A 193 20.40 -0.26 11.37
C SER A 193 21.00 -0.66 12.71
N PHE A 194 20.15 -0.87 13.72
CA PHE A 194 20.58 -1.30 15.05
C PHE A 194 21.35 -2.64 15.02
N VAL A 195 20.88 -3.62 14.25
CA VAL A 195 21.55 -4.93 14.11
C VAL A 195 22.92 -4.74 13.44
N ALA A 196 22.99 -3.94 12.36
CA ALA A 196 24.25 -3.66 11.68
C ALA A 196 25.28 -2.99 12.59
N GLU A 197 24.86 -2.01 13.39
CA GLU A 197 25.72 -1.29 14.33
C GLU A 197 26.18 -2.16 15.51
N SER A 198 25.34 -3.09 15.96
CA SER A 198 25.61 -3.96 17.11
C SER A 198 26.78 -4.91 16.86
N LYS A 199 26.96 -5.35 15.61
CA LYS A 199 27.92 -6.40 15.19
C LYS A 199 27.77 -7.72 15.97
N ASP A 200 26.61 -7.92 16.60
CA ASP A 200 26.31 -9.09 17.44
C ASP A 200 25.54 -10.13 16.62
N LYS A 201 26.13 -11.32 16.45
CA LYS A 201 25.51 -12.43 15.71
C LYS A 201 24.27 -12.98 16.37
N SER A 202 24.04 -12.69 17.64
CA SER A 202 22.85 -13.16 18.37
C SER A 202 21.62 -12.29 18.19
N ILE A 203 21.73 -11.21 17.39
CA ILE A 203 20.63 -10.26 17.16
C ILE A 203 20.30 -10.26 15.68
N ALA A 204 19.00 -10.39 15.35
CA ALA A 204 18.47 -10.28 14.00
C ALA A 204 17.39 -9.20 13.92
N ALA A 205 17.20 -8.65 12.72
CA ALA A 205 16.09 -7.74 12.42
C ALA A 205 15.07 -8.40 11.48
N VAL A 206 13.80 -8.06 11.68
CA VAL A 206 12.75 -8.29 10.68
C VAL A 206 12.45 -6.94 10.02
N ALA A 207 12.74 -6.85 8.72
CA ALA A 207 12.61 -5.62 7.95
C ALA A 207 12.28 -5.88 6.47
N ALA A 208 12.13 -4.79 5.68
CA ALA A 208 11.99 -4.87 4.24
C ALA A 208 13.25 -5.50 3.60
N PRO A 209 13.12 -6.29 2.51
CA PRO A 209 14.26 -6.97 1.87
C PRO A 209 15.42 -6.03 1.53
N GLY A 210 15.13 -4.83 1.01
CA GLY A 210 16.13 -3.84 0.63
C GLY A 210 16.97 -3.29 1.79
N ALA A 211 16.52 -3.44 3.04
CA ALA A 211 17.28 -3.03 4.21
C ALA A 211 18.54 -3.88 4.40
N ALA A 212 18.56 -5.14 3.95
CA ALA A 212 19.72 -6.00 4.06
C ALA A 212 20.91 -5.43 3.25
N GLU A 213 20.69 -5.05 2.01
CA GLU A 213 21.72 -4.44 1.16
C GLU A 213 22.17 -3.08 1.72
N LEU A 214 21.20 -2.23 2.09
CA LEU A 214 21.48 -0.87 2.58
C LEU A 214 22.37 -0.87 3.82
N TYR A 215 22.12 -1.77 4.77
CA TYR A 215 22.85 -1.83 6.03
C TYR A 215 23.97 -2.89 6.06
N GLY A 216 24.25 -3.56 4.94
CA GLY A 216 25.28 -4.59 4.85
C GLY A 216 25.00 -5.83 5.71
N LEU A 217 23.72 -6.21 5.81
CA LEU A 217 23.27 -7.39 6.56
C LEU A 217 23.11 -8.61 5.64
N THR A 218 23.22 -9.78 6.22
CA THR A 218 22.96 -11.06 5.54
C THR A 218 21.50 -11.48 5.76
N VAL A 219 20.81 -11.85 4.70
CA VAL A 219 19.48 -12.45 4.78
C VAL A 219 19.57 -13.84 5.40
N LEU A 220 18.87 -14.08 6.50
CA LEU A 220 18.80 -15.36 7.20
C LEU A 220 17.56 -16.15 6.80
N ALA A 221 16.45 -15.46 6.55
CA ALA A 221 15.21 -16.07 6.04
C ALA A 221 14.37 -15.02 5.31
N GLU A 222 13.76 -15.41 4.20
CA GLU A 222 12.83 -14.60 3.44
C GLU A 222 11.38 -15.00 3.77
N ASN A 223 10.44 -14.07 3.48
CA ASN A 223 9.00 -14.32 3.58
C ASN A 223 8.57 -14.83 4.96
N VAL A 224 9.08 -14.18 6.02
CA VAL A 224 8.78 -14.56 7.41
C VAL A 224 7.42 -13.98 7.90
N GLN A 225 6.64 -13.36 7.03
CA GLN A 225 5.32 -12.81 7.33
C GLN A 225 4.23 -13.88 7.39
N ILE A 226 3.14 -13.56 8.09
CA ILE A 226 1.99 -14.46 8.29
C ILE A 226 1.17 -14.70 7.01
N THR A 227 1.25 -13.83 6.02
CA THR A 227 0.45 -13.90 4.79
C THR A 227 1.12 -13.16 3.64
N ASP A 228 0.98 -13.67 2.43
CA ASP A 228 1.47 -13.06 1.19
C ASP A 228 0.48 -12.03 0.61
N THR A 229 -0.68 -11.83 1.26
CA THR A 229 -1.68 -10.85 0.82
C THR A 229 -1.48 -9.47 1.42
N ASN A 230 -0.46 -9.29 2.27
CA ASN A 230 -0.19 -7.99 2.87
C ASN A 230 0.33 -7.00 1.83
N ARG A 231 -0.39 -5.88 1.69
CA ARG A 231 -0.07 -4.78 0.78
C ARG A 231 -0.12 -3.47 1.55
N THR A 232 0.69 -2.52 1.14
CA THR A 232 0.58 -1.13 1.59
C THR A 232 0.38 -0.24 0.39
N ARG A 233 -0.54 0.70 0.52
CA ARG A 233 -0.82 1.77 -0.42
C ARG A 233 -0.09 3.02 0.03
N PHE A 234 0.53 3.73 -0.91
CA PHE A 234 1.25 4.97 -0.68
C PHE A 234 0.74 6.04 -1.64
N TYR A 235 0.45 7.22 -1.14
CA TYR A 235 0.15 8.36 -1.99
C TYR A 235 1.41 9.10 -2.40
N VAL A 236 1.40 9.54 -3.66
CA VAL A 236 2.36 10.49 -4.20
C VAL A 236 1.69 11.85 -4.23
N LEU A 237 2.28 12.80 -3.54
CA LEU A 237 1.77 14.16 -3.41
C LEU A 237 2.61 15.15 -4.20
N SER A 238 1.97 16.18 -4.77
CA SER A 238 2.64 17.30 -5.43
C SER A 238 1.88 18.59 -5.18
N LYS A 239 2.56 19.73 -5.30
CA LYS A 239 1.95 21.07 -5.28
C LYS A 239 1.16 21.37 -6.57
N THR A 240 1.50 20.70 -7.66
CA THR A 240 0.80 20.84 -8.94
C THR A 240 -0.17 19.67 -9.10
N LYS A 241 -1.43 19.98 -9.33
CA LYS A 241 -2.44 18.94 -9.60
C LYS A 241 -2.23 18.30 -10.98
N ASN A 242 -2.56 17.01 -11.07
CA ASN A 242 -2.68 16.36 -12.37
C ASN A 242 -3.83 16.96 -13.19
N PRO A 243 -3.74 16.92 -14.53
CA PRO A 243 -4.93 17.03 -15.38
C PRO A 243 -5.96 15.97 -14.97
N SER A 244 -7.23 16.21 -15.24
CA SER A 244 -8.34 15.28 -14.93
C SER A 244 -8.31 14.07 -15.87
N SER A 245 -7.29 13.24 -15.79
CA SER A 245 -7.09 12.09 -16.72
C SER A 245 -6.94 10.74 -16.02
N GLY A 246 -6.89 10.71 -14.68
CA GLY A 246 -6.78 9.48 -13.91
C GLY A 246 -8.11 8.74 -13.76
N LYS A 247 -8.05 7.55 -13.18
CA LYS A 247 -9.23 6.72 -12.86
C LYS A 247 -9.69 6.89 -11.42
N ARG A 248 -8.88 7.49 -10.56
CA ARG A 248 -9.18 7.74 -9.15
C ARG A 248 -9.14 9.21 -8.82
N ALA A 249 -10.02 9.64 -7.93
CA ALA A 249 -10.07 10.99 -7.40
C ALA A 249 -10.20 10.96 -5.87
N VAL A 250 -9.60 11.94 -5.22
CA VAL A 250 -9.76 12.19 -3.79
C VAL A 250 -10.50 13.50 -3.59
N PHE A 251 -11.53 13.43 -2.76
CA PHE A 251 -12.28 14.58 -2.27
C PHE A 251 -12.16 14.67 -0.76
N ILE A 252 -12.13 15.88 -0.22
CA ILE A 252 -12.21 16.11 1.21
C ILE A 252 -13.46 16.92 1.47
N ALA A 253 -14.37 16.33 2.28
CA ALA A 253 -15.63 16.94 2.65
C ALA A 253 -15.64 17.25 4.15
N ASN A 254 -16.01 18.50 4.52
CA ASN A 254 -16.29 18.90 5.89
C ASN A 254 -17.80 19.07 6.04
N CYS A 255 -18.45 18.18 6.74
CA CYS A 255 -19.91 18.22 6.93
C CYS A 255 -20.40 17.48 8.17
N GLU A 256 -21.67 17.69 8.49
CA GLU A 256 -22.36 16.84 9.47
C GLU A 256 -22.59 15.43 8.93
N ALA A 257 -22.55 14.43 9.80
CA ALA A 257 -22.69 13.01 9.44
C ALA A 257 -23.96 12.69 8.63
N ASN A 258 -25.06 13.40 8.91
CA ASN A 258 -26.32 13.26 8.18
C ASN A 258 -26.30 13.78 6.73
N ARG A 259 -25.24 14.47 6.31
CA ARG A 259 -25.04 14.94 4.93
C ARG A 259 -24.18 14.01 4.10
N LEU A 260 -23.55 13.01 4.73
CA LEU A 260 -22.67 12.08 4.02
C LEU A 260 -23.41 11.27 2.96
N ASP A 261 -24.63 10.83 3.25
CA ASP A 261 -25.46 10.07 2.30
C ASP A 261 -25.73 10.88 1.03
N ASP A 262 -26.01 12.19 1.15
CA ASP A 262 -26.21 13.06 0.00
C ASP A 262 -24.95 13.13 -0.88
N ILE A 263 -23.76 13.27 -0.24
CA ILE A 263 -22.48 13.33 -0.95
C ILE A 263 -22.20 12.02 -1.71
N ILE A 264 -22.48 10.86 -1.12
CA ILE A 264 -22.30 9.57 -1.77
C ILE A 264 -23.25 9.39 -2.95
N ILE A 265 -24.50 9.87 -2.81
CA ILE A 265 -25.50 9.87 -3.91
C ILE A 265 -25.01 10.75 -5.05
N ASP A 266 -24.51 11.96 -4.75
CA ASP A 266 -24.01 12.89 -5.76
C ASP A 266 -22.75 12.34 -6.47
N LEU A 267 -21.84 11.70 -5.75
CA LEU A 267 -20.69 10.99 -6.35
C LEU A 267 -21.15 9.92 -7.33
N SER A 268 -22.09 9.07 -6.91
CA SER A 268 -22.65 8.03 -7.78
C SER A 268 -23.38 8.61 -8.98
N GLY A 269 -24.14 9.70 -8.78
CA GLY A 269 -24.83 10.43 -9.85
C GLY A 269 -23.90 11.05 -10.88
N ALA A 270 -22.71 11.50 -10.43
CA ALA A 270 -21.66 12.01 -11.31
C ALA A 270 -20.85 10.90 -12.00
N GLY A 271 -21.11 9.63 -11.70
CA GLY A 271 -20.46 8.47 -12.32
C GLY A 271 -19.24 7.94 -11.59
N PHE A 272 -19.05 8.30 -10.32
CA PHE A 272 -18.03 7.74 -9.45
C PHE A 272 -18.54 6.51 -8.69
N GLU A 273 -17.63 5.58 -8.42
CA GLU A 273 -17.79 4.47 -7.47
C GLU A 273 -16.92 4.73 -6.26
N LEU A 274 -17.46 4.55 -5.05
CA LEU A 274 -16.72 4.75 -3.81
C LEU A 274 -15.65 3.66 -3.65
N VAL A 275 -14.41 4.06 -3.38
CA VAL A 275 -13.27 3.16 -3.11
C VAL A 275 -13.00 3.07 -1.62
N THR A 276 -12.72 4.20 -0.97
CA THR A 276 -12.53 4.27 0.49
C THR A 276 -13.13 5.55 1.05
N LEU A 277 -13.44 5.50 2.34
CA LEU A 277 -13.92 6.65 3.10
C LEU A 277 -13.31 6.61 4.50
N HIS A 278 -12.62 7.67 4.86
CA HIS A 278 -12.04 7.84 6.18
C HIS A 278 -12.61 9.10 6.83
N ASP A 279 -13.03 8.99 8.09
CA ASP A 279 -13.58 10.11 8.85
C ASP A 279 -12.63 10.58 9.95
N ARG A 280 -12.67 11.87 10.21
CA ARG A 280 -12.00 12.50 11.36
C ARG A 280 -12.93 13.56 11.95
N PRO A 281 -13.17 13.56 13.27
CA PRO A 281 -13.91 14.64 13.92
C PRO A 281 -13.30 15.99 13.55
N ASP A 282 -14.12 16.98 13.20
CA ASP A 282 -13.66 18.31 12.83
C ASP A 282 -13.31 19.22 14.03
N GLY A 283 -13.60 18.73 15.25
CA GLY A 283 -13.32 19.44 16.50
C GLY A 283 -14.31 20.55 16.86
N THR A 284 -15.34 20.79 16.05
CA THR A 284 -16.30 21.87 16.30
C THR A 284 -17.48 21.41 17.16
N LYS A 285 -18.05 20.26 16.85
CA LYS A 285 -19.19 19.66 17.60
C LYS A 285 -19.27 18.15 17.34
N LEU A 286 -19.98 17.43 18.21
CA LEU A 286 -20.31 16.02 17.97
C LEU A 286 -21.20 15.89 16.71
N GLY A 287 -20.86 14.91 15.86
CA GLY A 287 -21.57 14.65 14.61
C GLY A 287 -21.09 15.49 13.41
N SER A 288 -20.02 16.28 13.57
CA SER A 288 -19.36 17.00 12.46
C SER A 288 -17.98 16.42 12.20
N TYR A 289 -17.69 16.16 10.93
CA TYR A 289 -16.50 15.42 10.49
C TYR A 289 -15.85 16.01 9.25
N ASN A 290 -14.57 15.76 9.12
CA ASN A 290 -13.87 15.78 7.85
C ASN A 290 -13.84 14.36 7.29
N TYR A 291 -14.19 14.20 6.04
CA TYR A 291 -14.14 12.92 5.32
C TYR A 291 -13.10 13.00 4.20
N VAL A 292 -12.19 12.04 4.16
CA VAL A 292 -11.35 11.80 2.98
C VAL A 292 -12.01 10.70 2.16
N ILE A 293 -12.50 11.05 0.99
CA ILE A 293 -13.30 10.20 0.12
C ILE A 293 -12.46 9.90 -1.12
N GLU A 294 -12.12 8.64 -1.34
CA GLU A 294 -11.52 8.17 -2.57
C GLU A 294 -12.59 7.51 -3.42
N ALA A 295 -12.70 7.92 -4.66
CA ALA A 295 -13.67 7.41 -5.61
C ALA A 295 -13.00 7.11 -6.95
N GLU A 296 -13.55 6.16 -7.71
CA GLU A 296 -13.04 5.80 -9.03
C GLU A 296 -14.11 5.93 -10.11
N ALA A 297 -13.65 6.14 -11.34
CA ALA A 297 -14.47 6.12 -12.54
C ALA A 297 -13.65 5.62 -13.72
N LYS A 298 -14.31 5.17 -14.81
CA LYS A 298 -13.61 4.73 -16.02
C LYS A 298 -12.73 5.83 -16.63
N SER A 299 -13.17 7.07 -16.51
CA SER A 299 -12.47 8.29 -16.93
C SER A 299 -13.05 9.44 -16.13
N ILE A 300 -12.21 10.25 -15.55
CA ILE A 300 -12.59 11.40 -14.74
C ILE A 300 -12.45 12.66 -15.60
N SER A 301 -13.45 13.53 -15.54
CA SER A 301 -13.47 14.82 -16.24
C SER A 301 -13.59 15.99 -15.27
N ASP A 302 -13.22 17.19 -15.71
CA ASP A 302 -13.40 18.42 -14.95
C ASP A 302 -14.88 18.69 -14.61
N ASP A 303 -15.81 18.29 -15.48
CA ASP A 303 -17.24 18.41 -15.22
C ASP A 303 -17.68 17.53 -14.04
N MET A 304 -17.19 16.28 -13.99
CA MET A 304 -17.47 15.37 -12.87
C MET A 304 -16.91 15.90 -11.55
N ILE A 305 -15.68 16.43 -11.56
CA ILE A 305 -15.06 17.05 -10.39
C ILE A 305 -15.86 18.29 -9.95
N SER A 306 -16.25 19.12 -10.91
CA SER A 306 -17.01 20.37 -10.66
C SER A 306 -18.38 20.08 -10.07
N GLU A 307 -19.05 18.99 -10.52
CA GLU A 307 -20.33 18.57 -9.98
C GLU A 307 -20.27 18.26 -8.49
N ILE A 308 -19.18 17.62 -8.03
CA ILE A 308 -18.99 17.31 -6.62
C ILE A 308 -18.54 18.53 -5.81
N THR A 309 -17.59 19.30 -6.35
CA THR A 309 -17.00 20.44 -5.61
C THR A 309 -17.87 21.70 -5.60
N LYS A 310 -19.03 21.71 -6.28
CA LYS A 310 -20.02 22.78 -6.13
C LYS A 310 -20.68 22.82 -4.75
N HIS A 311 -20.64 21.71 -4.02
CA HIS A 311 -21.21 21.64 -2.67
C HIS A 311 -20.27 22.28 -1.66
N ASP A 312 -20.85 23.10 -0.77
CA ASP A 312 -20.12 23.76 0.30
C ASP A 312 -19.40 22.74 1.19
N GLY A 313 -18.15 23.02 1.54
CA GLY A 313 -17.33 22.18 2.40
C GLY A 313 -16.64 21.01 1.67
N ILE A 314 -16.80 20.88 0.34
CA ILE A 314 -16.11 19.83 -0.43
C ILE A 314 -15.01 20.47 -1.29
N ARG A 315 -13.80 19.89 -1.19
CA ARG A 315 -12.67 20.24 -2.05
C ARG A 315 -12.12 19.03 -2.80
N PHE A 316 -11.64 19.27 -3.98
CA PHE A 316 -10.87 18.28 -4.74
C PHE A 316 -9.43 18.21 -4.22
N ALA A 317 -8.94 17.02 -3.93
CA ALA A 317 -7.62 16.78 -3.39
C ALA A 317 -6.69 16.01 -4.33
N GLY A 318 -7.15 15.62 -5.51
CA GLY A 318 -6.30 15.02 -6.54
C GLY A 318 -7.00 14.01 -7.44
N CYS A 319 -6.39 13.76 -8.61
CA CYS A 319 -6.80 12.75 -9.57
C CYS A 319 -5.55 12.00 -10.05
N PHE A 320 -5.62 10.65 -10.14
CA PHE A 320 -4.45 9.82 -10.40
C PHE A 320 -4.82 8.43 -10.91
N ASP A 321 -3.81 7.71 -11.39
CA ASP A 321 -3.85 6.26 -11.56
C ASP A 321 -2.95 5.60 -10.51
N ASN A 322 -3.27 4.36 -10.18
CA ASN A 322 -2.44 3.55 -9.30
C ASN A 322 -1.49 2.68 -10.10
N ILE A 323 -0.30 2.45 -9.54
CA ILE A 323 0.62 1.41 -10.02
C ILE A 323 0.84 0.39 -8.91
N GLU A 324 0.94 -0.88 -9.29
CA GLU A 324 1.14 -1.97 -8.35
C GLU A 324 2.42 -2.75 -8.67
N LYS A 325 3.28 -2.89 -7.66
CA LYS A 325 4.45 -3.75 -7.75
C LYS A 325 4.00 -5.20 -7.58
N GLN A 326 4.32 -6.01 -8.58
CA GLN A 326 4.05 -7.46 -8.50
C GLN A 326 4.94 -8.12 -7.44
N PRO A 327 4.48 -9.21 -6.82
CA PRO A 327 5.23 -9.95 -5.79
C PRO A 327 6.58 -10.46 -6.26
#